data_2a2a8805133f1347652815dcc56d86d7
#
_entry.id   2a2a8805133f1347652815dcc56d86d7
#
_cell.length_a   1.000
_cell.length_b   1.000
_cell.length_c   1.000
_cell.angle_alpha   90.00
_cell.angle_beta   90.00
_cell.angle_gamma   90.00
#
_symmetry.space_group_name_H-M   'P 1'
#
loop_
_entity.id
_entity.type
_entity.pdbx_description
1 polymer ?
#
loop_
_entity_poly.entity_id
_entity_poly.type
_entity_poly.pdbx_seq_one_letter_code
_entity_poly.pdbx_strand_id
1 'polypeptide(L)'
;HVFPTANEAVEKAMGAGVLSTKLPNIKLLAVQAMTQKELTTSAAAPQKIADFIRAKYNDAALAPEVPGAIAAVQQIFANTIFLERKADWRVYPNNIVHKYWPGCLHCHDDKHKTALGQTVRSSDCNSCHVILSQGKGDELELLNAKGLKFKHPDGDPDAELSCSDC
;
A
#
# COMPACT_ATOMS: atom_id res chain seq x y z
N HIS A 1 -15.72 -8.36 7.29
CA HIS A 1 -15.31 -7.38 6.25
C HIS A 1 -13.80 -7.22 6.30
N VAL A 2 -13.16 -7.23 5.15
CA VAL A 2 -11.77 -6.84 4.99
C VAL A 2 -11.76 -5.38 4.52
N PHE A 3 -11.08 -4.51 5.26
CA PHE A 3 -10.90 -3.11 4.88
C PHE A 3 -9.55 -2.98 4.18
N PRO A 4 -9.51 -2.72 2.87
CA PRO A 4 -8.26 -2.47 2.19
C PRO A 4 -7.63 -1.17 2.72
N THR A 5 -6.30 -1.11 2.77
CA THR A 5 -5.60 0.14 3.04
C THR A 5 -5.92 1.17 1.96
N ALA A 6 -5.72 2.45 2.26
CA ALA A 6 -5.86 3.51 1.26
C ALA A 6 -4.99 3.22 0.02
N ASN A 7 -3.77 2.73 0.22
CA ASN A 7 -2.86 2.39 -0.87
C ASN A 7 -3.37 1.22 -1.71
N GLU A 8 -3.81 0.13 -1.09
CA GLU A 8 -4.37 -1.03 -1.81
C GLU A 8 -5.62 -0.66 -2.61
N ALA A 9 -6.51 0.15 -2.01
CA ALA A 9 -7.72 0.61 -2.68
C ALA A 9 -7.42 1.50 -3.89
N VAL A 10 -6.43 2.39 -3.77
CA VAL A 10 -5.95 3.24 -4.87
C VAL A 10 -5.30 2.39 -5.96
N GLU A 11 -4.40 1.46 -5.61
CA GLU A 11 -3.77 0.55 -6.59
C GLU A 11 -4.80 -0.27 -7.36
N LYS A 12 -5.79 -0.81 -6.66
CA LYS A 12 -6.88 -1.55 -7.29
C LYS A 12 -7.67 -0.69 -8.28
N ALA A 13 -7.96 0.56 -7.91
CA ALA A 13 -8.67 1.49 -8.79
C ALA A 13 -7.84 1.89 -10.02
N MET A 14 -6.53 2.05 -9.87
CA MET A 14 -5.61 2.30 -10.98
C MET A 14 -5.53 1.08 -11.91
N GLY A 15 -5.36 -0.13 -11.36
CA GLY A 15 -5.32 -1.37 -12.13
C GLY A 15 -6.63 -1.66 -12.87
N ALA A 16 -7.76 -1.23 -12.31
CA ALA A 16 -9.08 -1.33 -12.95
C ALA A 16 -9.38 -0.20 -13.95
N GLY A 17 -8.48 0.78 -14.12
CA GLY A 17 -8.69 1.94 -14.98
C GLY A 17 -9.71 2.96 -14.46
N VAL A 18 -10.16 2.83 -13.21
CA VAL A 18 -11.11 3.76 -12.57
C VAL A 18 -10.40 5.06 -12.19
N LEU A 19 -9.16 4.97 -11.72
CA LEU A 19 -8.30 6.13 -11.44
C LEU A 19 -7.22 6.21 -12.51
N SER A 20 -7.26 7.28 -13.32
CA SER A 20 -6.31 7.50 -14.41
C SER A 20 -4.88 7.71 -13.88
N THR A 21 -3.91 7.05 -14.53
CA THR A 21 -2.48 7.20 -14.22
C THR A 21 -1.83 8.40 -14.94
N LYS A 22 -2.58 9.17 -15.72
CA LYS A 22 -2.07 10.32 -16.47
C LYS A 22 -1.66 11.50 -15.58
N LEU A 23 -2.24 11.60 -14.38
CA LEU A 23 -1.87 12.66 -13.44
C LEU A 23 -0.59 12.27 -12.68
N PRO A 24 0.47 13.08 -12.73
CA PRO A 24 1.72 12.82 -12.01
C PRO A 24 1.48 12.62 -10.50
N ASN A 25 2.10 11.61 -9.92
CA ASN A 25 2.00 11.29 -8.49
C ASN A 25 0.58 11.02 -7.97
N ILE A 26 -0.39 10.72 -8.84
CA ILE A 26 -1.80 10.56 -8.44
C ILE A 26 -1.98 9.50 -7.35
N LYS A 27 -1.21 8.41 -7.35
CA LYS A 27 -1.27 7.39 -6.31
C LYS A 27 -0.98 7.98 -4.94
N LEU A 28 0.15 8.67 -4.80
CA LEU A 28 0.53 9.33 -3.55
C LEU A 28 -0.50 10.35 -3.11
N LEU A 29 -0.92 11.22 -4.03
CA LEU A 29 -1.85 12.31 -3.73
C LEU A 29 -3.25 11.80 -3.40
N ALA A 30 -3.72 10.72 -4.03
CA ALA A 30 -4.98 10.07 -3.70
C ALA A 30 -4.96 9.49 -2.28
N VAL A 31 -3.88 8.80 -1.91
CA VAL A 31 -3.71 8.27 -0.55
C VAL A 31 -3.68 9.42 0.46
N GLN A 32 -2.91 10.47 0.21
CA GLN A 32 -2.86 11.66 1.08
C GLN A 32 -4.22 12.33 1.21
N ALA A 33 -4.96 12.49 0.09
CA ALA A 33 -6.28 13.09 0.08
C ALA A 33 -7.28 12.35 0.97
N MET A 34 -7.22 11.01 1.00
CA MET A 34 -8.12 10.18 1.81
C MET A 34 -7.69 10.04 3.27
N THR A 35 -6.44 10.34 3.60
CA THR A 35 -5.88 10.14 4.95
C THR A 35 -5.62 11.44 5.70
N GLN A 36 -6.13 12.57 5.20
CA GLN A 36 -6.05 13.87 5.88
C GLN A 36 -6.65 13.80 7.29
N LYS A 37 -6.00 14.41 8.26
CA LYS A 37 -6.50 14.49 9.66
C LYS A 37 -7.79 15.28 9.78
N GLU A 38 -8.02 16.19 8.86
CA GLU A 38 -9.17 17.08 8.80
C GLU A 38 -10.45 16.40 8.31
N LEU A 39 -10.38 15.15 7.84
CA LEU A 39 -11.53 14.36 7.46
C LEU A 39 -12.21 13.81 8.72
N THR A 40 -13.17 14.55 9.25
CA THR A 40 -13.85 14.22 10.51
C THR A 40 -15.26 13.67 10.31
N THR A 41 -15.88 13.94 9.16
CA THR A 41 -17.23 13.43 8.81
C THR A 41 -17.28 13.00 7.35
N SER A 42 -18.06 11.95 7.07
CA SER A 42 -18.27 11.47 5.70
C SER A 42 -18.98 12.50 4.81
N ALA A 43 -19.79 13.38 5.39
CA ALA A 43 -20.47 14.45 4.65
C ALA A 43 -19.50 15.53 4.14
N ALA A 44 -18.50 15.90 4.94
CA ALA A 44 -17.53 16.94 4.58
C ALA A 44 -16.33 16.40 3.77
N ALA A 45 -16.05 15.11 3.85
CA ALA A 45 -14.89 14.50 3.24
C ALA A 45 -14.82 14.68 1.72
N PRO A 46 -15.90 14.52 0.93
CA PRO A 46 -15.84 14.69 -0.52
C PRO A 46 -15.32 16.07 -0.94
N GLN A 47 -15.80 17.15 -0.30
CA GLN A 47 -15.34 18.49 -0.61
C GLN A 47 -13.85 18.67 -0.28
N LYS A 48 -13.40 18.24 0.88
CA LYS A 48 -12.00 18.35 1.31
C LYS A 48 -11.07 17.53 0.40
N ILE A 49 -11.47 16.35 -0.03
CA ILE A 49 -10.74 15.54 -1.01
C ILE A 49 -10.63 16.29 -2.34
N ALA A 50 -11.72 16.87 -2.82
CA ALA A 50 -11.72 17.62 -4.05
C ALA A 50 -10.80 18.84 -4.00
N ASP A 51 -10.85 19.61 -2.92
CA ASP A 51 -10.02 20.80 -2.73
C ASP A 51 -8.54 20.44 -2.63
N PHE A 52 -8.21 19.35 -1.91
CA PHE A 52 -6.84 18.84 -1.83
C PHE A 52 -6.29 18.48 -3.22
N ILE A 53 -7.03 17.71 -4.01
CA ILE A 53 -6.58 17.27 -5.34
C ILE A 53 -6.46 18.46 -6.29
N ARG A 54 -7.45 19.35 -6.32
CA ARG A 54 -7.38 20.57 -7.15
C ARG A 54 -6.17 21.44 -6.85
N ALA A 55 -5.85 21.60 -5.57
CA ALA A 55 -4.69 22.40 -5.15
C ALA A 55 -3.34 21.83 -5.62
N LYS A 56 -3.28 20.56 -6.00
CA LYS A 56 -2.05 19.90 -6.48
C LYS A 56 -1.88 19.93 -7.99
N TYR A 57 -2.94 20.22 -8.76
CA TYR A 57 -2.93 20.17 -10.21
C TYR A 57 -3.39 21.51 -10.81
N ASN A 58 -2.44 22.47 -10.88
CA ASN A 58 -2.69 23.81 -11.41
C ASN A 58 -2.32 23.94 -12.89
N ASP A 59 -1.77 22.89 -13.51
CA ASP A 59 -1.42 22.89 -14.94
C ASP A 59 -2.69 22.72 -15.79
N ALA A 60 -2.90 23.66 -16.71
CA ALA A 60 -4.03 23.62 -17.63
C ALA A 60 -4.06 22.37 -18.53
N ALA A 61 -2.89 21.79 -18.83
CA ALA A 61 -2.80 20.57 -19.62
C ALA A 61 -3.37 19.35 -18.87
N LEU A 62 -3.34 19.35 -17.54
CA LEU A 62 -3.85 18.30 -16.68
C LEU A 62 -5.31 18.50 -16.26
N ALA A 63 -5.85 19.71 -16.46
CA ALA A 63 -7.19 20.09 -16.01
C ALA A 63 -8.31 19.13 -16.46
N PRO A 64 -8.30 18.55 -17.66
CA PRO A 64 -9.34 17.61 -18.10
C PRO A 64 -9.38 16.31 -17.27
N GLU A 65 -8.26 15.86 -16.71
CA GLU A 65 -8.17 14.61 -15.96
C GLU A 65 -8.57 14.77 -14.48
N VAL A 66 -8.50 15.98 -13.94
CA VAL A 66 -8.69 16.26 -12.51
C VAL A 66 -10.10 15.91 -12.01
N PRO A 67 -11.21 16.25 -12.70
CA PRO A 67 -12.55 15.91 -12.23
C PRO A 67 -12.76 14.39 -12.10
N GLY A 68 -12.27 13.61 -13.07
CA GLY A 68 -12.34 12.15 -13.05
C GLY A 68 -11.55 11.56 -11.87
N ALA A 69 -10.36 12.08 -11.61
CA ALA A 69 -9.56 11.65 -10.48
C ALA A 69 -10.22 11.97 -9.13
N ILE A 70 -10.82 13.15 -8.99
CA ILE A 70 -11.57 13.55 -7.79
C ILE A 70 -12.72 12.57 -7.56
N ALA A 71 -13.55 12.31 -8.56
CA ALA A 71 -14.68 11.39 -8.45
C ALA A 71 -14.23 9.98 -8.06
N ALA A 72 -13.15 9.48 -8.68
CA ALA A 72 -12.59 8.17 -8.34
C ALA A 72 -12.12 8.10 -6.88
N VAL A 73 -11.38 9.11 -6.41
CA VAL A 73 -10.86 9.13 -5.03
C VAL A 73 -11.99 9.26 -4.00
N GLN A 74 -13.00 10.07 -4.29
CA GLN A 74 -14.20 10.18 -3.44
C GLN A 74 -14.95 8.84 -3.35
N GLN A 75 -15.09 8.13 -4.46
CA GLN A 75 -15.70 6.79 -4.51
C GLN A 75 -14.89 5.77 -3.69
N ILE A 76 -13.57 5.77 -3.84
CA ILE A 76 -12.67 4.89 -3.07
C ILE A 76 -12.86 5.18 -1.58
N PHE A 77 -12.82 6.46 -1.18
CA PHE A 77 -13.02 6.88 0.20
C PHE A 77 -14.36 6.37 0.76
N ALA A 78 -15.45 6.62 0.06
CA ALA A 78 -16.80 6.22 0.49
C ALA A 78 -16.95 4.71 0.69
N ASN A 79 -16.18 3.91 -0.07
CA ASN A 79 -16.24 2.45 -0.01
C ASN A 79 -15.28 1.83 1.01
N THR A 80 -14.32 2.60 1.54
CA THR A 80 -13.23 2.03 2.35
C THR A 80 -13.06 2.67 3.72
N ILE A 81 -13.57 3.88 3.92
CA ILE A 81 -13.40 4.63 5.17
C ILE A 81 -14.77 5.11 5.69
N PHE A 82 -15.16 4.64 6.85
CA PHE A 82 -16.46 4.92 7.49
C PHE A 82 -16.20 5.71 8.79
N LEU A 83 -16.07 7.03 8.68
CA LEU A 83 -15.62 7.90 9.76
C LEU A 83 -16.53 7.84 10.99
N GLU A 84 -17.85 7.92 10.81
CA GLU A 84 -18.84 7.91 11.91
C GLU A 84 -18.84 6.55 12.63
N ARG A 85 -18.49 5.48 11.93
CA ARG A 85 -18.41 4.14 12.51
C ARG A 85 -17.04 3.81 13.06
N LYS A 86 -16.05 4.70 12.86
CA LYS A 86 -14.63 4.48 13.16
C LYS A 86 -14.15 3.14 12.57
N ALA A 87 -14.57 2.84 11.34
CA ALA A 87 -14.31 1.57 10.68
C ALA A 87 -13.52 1.79 9.40
N ASP A 88 -12.27 1.38 9.43
CA ASP A 88 -11.35 1.31 8.30
C ASP A 88 -10.19 0.35 8.66
N TRP A 89 -9.19 0.24 7.77
CA TRP A 89 -8.02 -0.65 7.96
C TRP A 89 -7.18 -0.32 9.21
N ARG A 90 -7.23 0.89 9.75
CA ARG A 90 -6.46 1.29 10.95
C ARG A 90 -7.01 0.63 12.21
N VAL A 91 -8.31 0.37 12.21
CA VAL A 91 -9.02 -0.28 13.32
C VAL A 91 -9.18 -1.78 13.08
N TYR A 92 -9.42 -2.17 11.82
CA TYR A 92 -9.63 -3.56 11.40
C TYR A 92 -8.62 -3.95 10.31
N PRO A 93 -7.31 -4.06 10.64
CA PRO A 93 -6.29 -4.45 9.67
C PRO A 93 -6.52 -5.88 9.19
N ASN A 94 -6.21 -6.14 7.93
CA ASN A 94 -6.30 -7.50 7.39
C ASN A 94 -5.12 -8.40 7.79
N ASN A 95 -4.06 -7.84 8.36
CA ASN A 95 -2.83 -8.52 8.78
C ASN A 95 -2.13 -9.37 7.69
N ILE A 96 -2.45 -9.17 6.43
CA ILE A 96 -1.89 -9.92 5.31
C ILE A 96 -0.61 -9.25 4.78
N VAL A 97 -0.53 -7.92 4.88
CA VAL A 97 0.60 -7.12 4.42
C VAL A 97 1.48 -6.65 5.58
N HIS A 98 2.71 -6.23 5.28
CA HIS A 98 3.66 -5.73 6.27
C HIS A 98 4.19 -4.31 5.98
N LYS A 99 3.71 -3.66 4.91
CA LYS A 99 4.21 -2.35 4.48
C LYS A 99 3.82 -1.17 5.39
N TYR A 100 2.68 -1.25 6.08
CA TYR A 100 2.14 -0.14 6.88
C TYR A 100 1.91 -0.49 8.34
N TRP A 101 2.02 -1.76 8.68
CA TRP A 101 1.98 -2.32 10.02
C TRP A 101 2.69 -3.68 10.02
N PRO A 102 2.99 -4.26 11.16
CA PRO A 102 3.72 -5.52 11.21
C PRO A 102 3.08 -6.64 10.38
N GLY A 103 1.74 -6.73 10.33
CA GLY A 103 1.06 -7.74 9.53
C GLY A 103 1.58 -9.15 9.81
N CYS A 104 2.06 -9.82 8.76
CA CYS A 104 2.69 -11.14 8.88
C CYS A 104 3.94 -11.11 9.76
N LEU A 105 4.68 -9.99 9.78
CA LEU A 105 5.88 -9.81 10.59
C LEU A 105 5.57 -9.66 12.09
N HIS A 106 4.29 -9.60 12.50
CA HIS A 106 3.92 -9.71 13.91
C HIS A 106 4.29 -11.09 14.51
N CYS A 107 4.28 -12.14 13.69
CA CYS A 107 4.69 -13.47 14.09
C CYS A 107 6.01 -13.92 13.42
N HIS A 108 6.29 -13.44 12.21
CA HIS A 108 7.56 -13.63 11.52
C HIS A 108 8.55 -12.53 11.96
N ASP A 109 9.00 -12.58 13.23
CA ASP A 109 9.72 -11.50 13.90
C ASP A 109 11.07 -11.95 14.46
N ASP A 110 11.56 -13.13 14.04
CA ASP A 110 12.78 -13.77 14.52
C ASP A 110 12.77 -14.15 16.02
N LYS A 111 11.68 -13.85 16.74
CA LYS A 111 11.51 -14.17 18.18
C LYS A 111 10.57 -15.34 18.38
N HIS A 112 9.52 -15.44 17.58
CA HIS A 112 8.57 -16.54 17.64
C HIS A 112 9.21 -17.84 17.15
N LYS A 113 8.78 -18.95 17.73
CA LYS A 113 9.26 -20.29 17.38
C LYS A 113 8.09 -21.22 17.11
N THR A 114 8.26 -22.11 16.16
CA THR A 114 7.33 -23.21 15.91
C THR A 114 7.32 -24.19 17.09
N ALA A 115 6.34 -25.08 17.13
CA ALA A 115 6.30 -26.19 18.12
C ALA A 115 7.55 -27.10 18.06
N LEU A 116 8.27 -27.12 16.93
CA LEU A 116 9.51 -27.85 16.74
C LEU A 116 10.76 -27.03 17.09
N GLY A 117 10.60 -25.82 17.64
CA GLY A 117 11.69 -24.95 18.05
C GLY A 117 12.36 -24.15 16.91
N GLN A 118 11.86 -24.23 15.69
CA GLN A 118 12.38 -23.46 14.55
C GLN A 118 11.97 -21.99 14.68
N THR A 119 12.91 -21.08 14.47
CA THR A 119 12.64 -19.63 14.47
C THR A 119 11.80 -19.25 13.24
N VAL A 120 10.74 -18.49 13.47
CA VAL A 120 9.90 -17.92 12.40
C VAL A 120 10.53 -16.60 11.95
N ARG A 121 11.24 -16.65 10.83
CA ARG A 121 12.09 -15.55 10.37
C ARG A 121 11.31 -14.48 9.61
N SER A 122 11.64 -13.21 9.86
CA SER A 122 11.14 -12.05 9.12
C SER A 122 11.75 -11.97 7.72
N SER A 123 13.00 -12.40 7.57
CA SER A 123 13.76 -12.34 6.31
C SER A 123 13.43 -13.48 5.32
N ASP A 124 12.58 -14.43 5.69
CA ASP A 124 12.19 -15.53 4.80
C ASP A 124 11.02 -15.12 3.88
N CYS A 125 11.30 -14.23 2.94
CA CYS A 125 10.31 -13.72 1.98
C CYS A 125 9.66 -14.83 1.15
N ASN A 126 10.39 -15.91 0.87
CA ASN A 126 9.89 -17.04 0.09
C ASN A 126 8.83 -17.86 0.81
N SER A 127 8.67 -17.74 2.14
CA SER A 127 7.59 -18.38 2.88
C SER A 127 6.19 -17.85 2.49
N CYS A 128 6.13 -16.60 2.00
CA CYS A 128 4.88 -15.93 1.64
C CYS A 128 4.83 -15.48 0.17
N HIS A 129 5.98 -15.29 -0.48
CA HIS A 129 6.09 -14.77 -1.83
C HIS A 129 6.75 -15.75 -2.79
N VAL A 130 6.22 -15.81 -4.01
CA VAL A 130 6.91 -16.39 -5.16
C VAL A 130 7.61 -15.24 -5.88
N ILE A 131 8.93 -15.17 -5.75
CA ILE A 131 9.73 -14.11 -6.37
C ILE A 131 9.99 -14.50 -7.81
N LEU A 132 9.33 -13.81 -8.74
CA LEU A 132 9.42 -14.12 -10.17
C LEU A 132 10.62 -13.45 -10.84
N SER A 133 11.05 -12.31 -10.34
CA SER A 133 12.28 -11.62 -10.78
C SER A 133 12.81 -10.74 -9.63
N GLN A 134 14.11 -10.48 -9.62
CA GLN A 134 14.76 -9.59 -8.66
C GLN A 134 16.07 -9.04 -9.24
N GLY A 135 16.61 -7.98 -8.62
CA GLY A 135 17.80 -7.29 -9.08
C GLY A 135 17.51 -6.15 -10.04
N LYS A 136 18.55 -5.50 -10.55
CA LYS A 136 18.50 -4.38 -11.50
C LYS A 136 19.70 -4.42 -12.45
N GLY A 137 19.54 -3.84 -13.64
CA GLY A 137 20.62 -3.77 -14.63
C GLY A 137 21.15 -5.16 -14.99
N ASP A 138 22.46 -5.32 -14.95
CA ASP A 138 23.13 -6.58 -15.30
C ASP A 138 22.92 -7.70 -14.27
N GLU A 139 22.46 -7.35 -13.06
CA GLU A 139 22.13 -8.30 -11.99
C GLU A 139 20.66 -8.73 -12.00
N LEU A 140 19.89 -8.30 -13.01
CA LEU A 140 18.47 -8.66 -13.12
C LEU A 140 18.31 -10.16 -13.40
N GLU A 141 17.79 -10.89 -12.41
CA GLU A 141 17.40 -12.28 -12.56
C GLU A 141 16.01 -12.36 -13.20
N LEU A 142 15.94 -12.99 -14.38
CA LEU A 142 14.73 -13.09 -15.18
C LEU A 142 13.76 -14.14 -14.63
N LEU A 143 12.54 -14.06 -15.11
CA LEU A 143 11.34 -14.81 -14.75
C LEU A 143 11.61 -16.30 -14.54
N ASN A 144 11.37 -16.75 -13.30
CA ASN A 144 11.37 -18.17 -12.95
C ASN A 144 10.00 -18.54 -12.37
N ALA A 145 9.27 -19.39 -13.10
CA ALA A 145 7.92 -19.83 -12.70
C ALA A 145 7.89 -20.61 -11.37
N LYS A 146 9.02 -21.19 -10.97
CA LYS A 146 9.16 -21.87 -9.65
C LYS A 146 9.54 -20.92 -8.51
N GLY A 147 9.77 -19.64 -8.82
CA GLY A 147 10.27 -18.64 -7.90
C GLY A 147 11.79 -18.65 -7.78
N LEU A 148 12.33 -17.47 -7.45
CA LEU A 148 13.73 -17.25 -7.13
C LEU A 148 13.89 -17.23 -5.60
N LYS A 149 15.06 -17.63 -5.11
CA LYS A 149 15.40 -17.40 -3.70
C LYS A 149 15.62 -15.89 -3.50
N PHE A 150 15.01 -15.32 -2.48
CA PHE A 150 15.16 -13.90 -2.17
C PHE A 150 16.63 -13.54 -1.93
N LYS A 151 17.05 -12.40 -2.51
CA LYS A 151 18.33 -11.76 -2.26
C LYS A 151 18.06 -10.33 -1.81
N HIS A 152 18.60 -9.95 -0.67
CA HIS A 152 18.45 -8.58 -0.20
C HIS A 152 19.19 -7.61 -1.13
N PRO A 153 18.59 -6.45 -1.53
CA PRO A 153 19.20 -5.53 -2.49
C PRO A 153 20.59 -4.99 -2.09
N ASP A 154 20.81 -4.82 -0.80
CA ASP A 154 22.05 -4.28 -0.24
C ASP A 154 22.93 -5.35 0.42
N GLY A 155 22.78 -6.61 0.03
CA GLY A 155 23.43 -7.78 0.63
C GLY A 155 22.64 -8.35 1.81
N ASP A 156 23.25 -9.30 2.54
CA ASP A 156 22.60 -9.84 3.72
C ASP A 156 22.48 -8.74 4.78
N PRO A 157 21.24 -8.42 5.23
CA PRO A 157 21.07 -7.42 6.28
C PRO A 157 21.78 -7.89 7.54
N ASP A 158 22.34 -6.95 8.28
CA ASP A 158 22.83 -7.22 9.62
C ASP A 158 21.74 -7.91 10.41
N ALA A 159 22.11 -8.97 11.16
CA ALA A 159 21.17 -9.83 11.86
C ALA A 159 20.30 -9.11 12.92
N GLU A 160 20.55 -7.82 13.15
CA GLU A 160 19.83 -6.97 14.10
C GLU A 160 18.70 -6.16 13.47
N LEU A 161 18.62 -6.07 12.11
CA LEU A 161 17.58 -5.33 11.42
C LEU A 161 16.39 -6.23 11.08
N SER A 162 15.20 -5.77 11.42
CA SER A 162 13.93 -6.37 10.98
C SER A 162 13.54 -5.83 9.60
N CYS A 163 12.88 -6.64 8.79
CA CYS A 163 12.33 -6.21 7.50
C CYS A 163 11.30 -5.06 7.61
N SER A 164 10.81 -4.78 8.82
CA SER A 164 9.93 -3.65 9.12
C SER A 164 10.69 -2.33 9.42
N ASP A 165 12.00 -2.36 9.51
CA ASP A 165 12.81 -1.20 9.89
C ASP A 165 13.21 -0.34 8.67
N CYS A 166 12.93 -0.84 7.46
CA CYS A 166 13.07 -0.14 6.19
C CYS A 166 11.72 0.27 5.63
#